data_d7df28565a1e40e116c695b432ec4d64
#
_entry.id   d7df28565a1e40e116c695b432ec4d64
#
_cell.length_a   1.000
_cell.length_b   1.000
_cell.length_c   1.000
_cell.angle_alpha   90.00
_cell.angle_beta   90.00
_cell.angle_gamma   90.00
#
_symmetry.space_group_name_H-M   'P 1'
#
loop_
_entity.id
_entity.type
_entity.pdbx_description
1 polymer ?
#
loop_
_entity_poly.entity_id
_entity_poly.type
_entity_poly.pdbx_seq_one_letter_code
_entity_poly.pdbx_strand_id
1 'polypeptide(L)'
;CSVDDIRRDVLEKGFQGLKPYRLYSVTGDPHQCRIQDFFTPPQLELANEMGLWVTMHLSRYDGCADEQNLKDLEEYTMRRYPRIKWILAHCARSFTYWAIQKAIDRLKNMPNIWYDNSAVSDVMAHYWLFKKEDHKRILYGSDNLAANAFHGRYVPLGRFWYQMETPEYAKRGNIHTDARPVLAIYDQLLAMKHAAQLAGLSADQLNDIFYHNAGNAFGAETSAS
;
A
#
# COMPACT_ATOMS: atom_id res chain seq x y z
N CYS A 1 18.54 6.09 10.63
CA CYS A 1 18.76 4.82 11.34
C CYS A 1 19.90 4.08 10.67
N SER A 2 20.93 3.69 11.40
CA SER A 2 22.05 2.92 10.87
C SER A 2 21.65 1.47 10.60
N VAL A 3 22.42 0.75 9.80
CA VAL A 3 22.22 -0.69 9.55
C VAL A 3 22.34 -1.49 10.87
N ASP A 4 23.27 -1.10 11.73
CA ASP A 4 23.46 -1.75 13.04
C ASP A 4 22.27 -1.53 13.97
N ASP A 5 21.68 -0.33 13.99
CA ASP A 5 20.45 -0.07 14.74
C ASP A 5 19.29 -0.93 14.26
N ILE A 6 19.12 -1.05 12.92
CA ILE A 6 18.07 -1.89 12.33
C ILE A 6 18.30 -3.35 12.74
N ARG A 7 19.51 -3.87 12.58
CA ARG A 7 19.86 -5.25 12.94
C ARG A 7 19.58 -5.53 14.41
N ARG A 8 20.03 -4.64 15.29
CA ARG A 8 19.78 -4.75 16.73
C ARG A 8 18.28 -4.77 17.03
N ASP A 9 17.51 -3.83 16.48
CA ASP A 9 16.08 -3.72 16.75
C ASP A 9 15.28 -4.93 16.23
N VAL A 10 15.68 -5.50 15.11
CA VAL A 10 15.09 -6.76 14.60
C VAL A 10 15.41 -7.91 15.56
N LEU A 11 16.65 -8.08 15.98
CA LEU A 11 17.07 -9.21 16.81
C LEU A 11 16.60 -9.10 18.26
N GLU A 12 16.62 -7.92 18.85
CA GLU A 12 16.32 -7.71 20.27
C GLU A 12 14.85 -7.40 20.55
N LYS A 13 14.16 -6.73 19.61
CA LYS A 13 12.77 -6.29 19.77
C LYS A 13 11.77 -7.11 18.95
N GLY A 14 12.25 -8.01 18.10
CA GLY A 14 11.40 -8.89 17.29
C GLY A 14 10.69 -8.18 16.14
N PHE A 15 11.19 -7.05 15.66
CA PHE A 15 10.62 -6.41 14.47
C PHE A 15 10.78 -7.32 13.24
N GLN A 16 9.69 -7.52 12.50
CA GLN A 16 9.68 -8.38 11.31
C GLN A 16 9.85 -7.59 10.01
N GLY A 17 9.83 -6.27 10.06
CA GLY A 17 9.88 -5.46 8.86
C GLY A 17 10.25 -4.00 9.08
N LEU A 18 10.40 -3.32 7.95
CA LEU A 18 10.81 -1.92 7.86
C LEU A 18 9.74 -1.11 7.11
N LYS A 19 9.64 0.16 7.44
CA LYS A 19 8.78 1.13 6.75
C LYS A 19 9.58 2.37 6.36
N PRO A 20 10.38 2.31 5.27
CA PRO A 20 11.13 3.46 4.81
C PRO A 20 10.19 4.55 4.26
N TYR A 21 10.51 5.80 4.57
CA TYR A 21 9.74 6.95 4.12
C TYR A 21 10.53 7.81 3.15
N ARG A 22 9.94 8.09 1.99
CA ARG A 22 10.49 8.95 0.94
C ARG A 22 10.82 10.38 1.40
N LEU A 23 10.19 10.85 2.49
CA LEU A 23 10.50 12.14 3.09
C LEU A 23 11.95 12.24 3.59
N TYR A 24 12.60 11.11 3.84
CA TYR A 24 13.99 11.02 4.27
C TYR A 24 14.94 10.65 3.13
N SER A 25 14.54 10.95 1.88
CA SER A 25 15.38 10.73 0.72
C SER A 25 16.69 11.50 0.82
N VAL A 26 17.80 10.82 0.53
CA VAL A 26 19.15 11.43 0.51
C VAL A 26 19.32 12.48 -0.57
N THR A 27 18.42 12.51 -1.57
CA THR A 27 18.40 13.55 -2.62
C THR A 27 17.72 14.84 -2.17
N GLY A 28 17.01 14.82 -1.03
CA GLY A 28 16.19 15.94 -0.56
C GLY A 28 14.87 16.13 -1.32
N ASP A 29 14.62 15.32 -2.38
CA ASP A 29 13.36 15.34 -3.12
C ASP A 29 12.50 14.12 -2.78
N PRO A 30 11.42 14.29 -2.01
CA PRO A 30 10.53 13.18 -1.65
C PRO A 30 9.59 12.75 -2.79
N HIS A 31 9.53 13.50 -3.89
CA HIS A 31 8.59 13.25 -4.97
C HIS A 31 9.19 12.49 -6.14
N GLN A 32 10.43 12.83 -6.53
CA GLN A 32 11.10 12.25 -7.70
C GLN A 32 12.24 11.28 -7.35
N CYS A 33 12.47 11.03 -6.06
CA CYS A 33 13.48 10.07 -5.62
C CYS A 33 13.18 8.63 -6.09
N ARG A 34 14.22 7.84 -6.24
CA ARG A 34 14.13 6.38 -6.47
C ARG A 34 13.97 5.64 -5.14
N ILE A 35 13.58 4.38 -5.19
CA ILE A 35 13.48 3.54 -3.99
C ILE A 35 14.79 3.54 -3.21
N GLN A 36 15.94 3.38 -3.87
CA GLN A 36 17.26 3.37 -3.23
C GLN A 36 17.69 4.69 -2.58
N ASP A 37 17.01 5.79 -2.89
CA ASP A 37 17.34 7.10 -2.34
C ASP A 37 16.77 7.33 -0.93
N PHE A 38 15.79 6.52 -0.52
CA PHE A 38 15.18 6.57 0.80
C PHE A 38 15.15 5.22 1.52
N PHE A 39 15.46 4.15 0.80
CA PHE A 39 15.78 2.84 1.32
C PHE A 39 17.15 2.45 0.74
N THR A 40 18.19 2.86 1.43
CA THR A 40 19.56 2.88 0.91
C THR A 40 20.11 1.48 0.61
N PRO A 41 21.08 1.33 -0.31
CA PRO A 41 21.64 0.02 -0.63
C PRO A 41 22.08 -0.80 0.59
N PRO A 42 22.77 -0.27 1.61
CA PRO A 42 23.09 -1.06 2.80
C PRO A 42 21.87 -1.55 3.57
N GLN A 43 20.78 -0.76 3.61
CA GLN A 43 19.52 -1.17 4.24
C GLN A 43 18.79 -2.24 3.42
N LEU A 44 18.82 -2.13 2.08
CA LEU A 44 18.30 -3.15 1.16
C LEU A 44 19.07 -4.48 1.31
N GLU A 45 20.38 -4.43 1.40
CA GLU A 45 21.23 -5.59 1.63
C GLU A 45 20.90 -6.28 2.95
N LEU A 46 20.79 -5.52 4.04
CA LEU A 46 20.39 -6.05 5.35
C LEU A 46 18.98 -6.66 5.31
N ALA A 47 18.03 -5.96 4.72
CA ALA A 47 16.65 -6.46 4.62
C ALA A 47 16.59 -7.77 3.81
N ASN A 48 17.38 -7.88 2.76
CA ASN A 48 17.52 -9.11 1.98
C ASN A 48 18.20 -10.22 2.77
N GLU A 49 19.30 -9.92 3.48
CA GLU A 49 20.01 -10.88 4.33
C GLU A 49 19.06 -11.51 5.35
N MET A 50 18.27 -10.69 6.02
CA MET A 50 17.37 -11.11 7.10
C MET A 50 15.99 -11.56 6.61
N GLY A 51 15.65 -11.41 5.32
CA GLY A 51 14.35 -11.79 4.75
C GLY A 51 13.19 -10.96 5.30
N LEU A 52 13.40 -9.67 5.52
CA LEU A 52 12.45 -8.78 6.17
C LEU A 52 11.28 -8.40 5.25
N TRP A 53 10.16 -8.07 5.88
CA TRP A 53 9.07 -7.35 5.26
C TRP A 53 9.42 -5.88 5.06
N VAL A 54 8.95 -5.29 3.98
CA VAL A 54 9.15 -3.86 3.70
C VAL A 54 7.84 -3.24 3.23
N THR A 55 7.24 -2.40 4.07
CA THR A 55 6.08 -1.60 3.67
C THR A 55 6.55 -0.38 2.88
N MET A 56 6.29 -0.39 1.58
CA MET A 56 6.82 0.57 0.64
C MET A 56 5.79 1.59 0.18
N HIS A 57 6.05 2.88 0.45
CA HIS A 57 5.37 3.99 -0.19
C HIS A 57 6.13 4.38 -1.45
N LEU A 58 5.64 3.96 -2.61
CA LEU A 58 6.28 4.32 -3.87
C LEU A 58 6.35 5.85 -4.01
N SER A 59 7.50 6.35 -4.45
CA SER A 59 7.71 7.74 -4.83
C SER A 59 7.19 8.01 -6.25
N ARG A 60 7.52 9.17 -6.81
CA ARG A 60 7.22 9.62 -8.16
C ARG A 60 5.72 9.81 -8.43
N TYR A 61 5.38 10.73 -9.35
CA TYR A 61 3.98 11.16 -9.52
C TYR A 61 3.05 10.05 -9.98
N ASP A 62 3.55 9.14 -10.82
CA ASP A 62 2.76 8.04 -11.37
C ASP A 62 2.71 6.80 -10.45
N GLY A 63 3.30 6.87 -9.24
CA GLY A 63 3.26 5.77 -8.27
C GLY A 63 3.75 4.45 -8.87
N CYS A 64 2.92 3.41 -8.82
CA CYS A 64 3.28 2.10 -9.39
C CYS A 64 3.32 2.09 -10.93
N ALA A 65 2.72 3.07 -11.62
CA ALA A 65 2.80 3.17 -13.08
C ALA A 65 4.05 3.88 -13.58
N ASP A 66 4.87 4.43 -12.67
CA ASP A 66 6.13 5.03 -13.04
C ASP A 66 7.14 3.98 -13.49
N GLU A 67 7.73 4.17 -14.66
CA GLU A 67 8.63 3.20 -15.29
C GLU A 67 9.89 2.94 -14.46
N GLN A 68 10.40 3.95 -13.73
CA GLN A 68 11.58 3.76 -12.89
C GLN A 68 11.24 2.92 -11.66
N ASN A 69 10.09 3.14 -11.03
CA ASN A 69 9.63 2.30 -9.92
C ASN A 69 9.43 0.84 -10.35
N LEU A 70 8.85 0.62 -11.54
CA LEU A 70 8.66 -0.72 -12.07
C LEU A 70 9.99 -1.42 -12.34
N LYS A 71 10.96 -0.73 -12.96
CA LYS A 71 12.31 -1.29 -13.19
C LYS A 71 13.05 -1.58 -11.89
N ASP A 72 12.96 -0.69 -10.91
CA ASP A 72 13.60 -0.91 -9.60
C ASP A 72 12.99 -2.13 -8.90
N LEU A 73 11.65 -2.26 -8.89
CA LEU A 73 10.98 -3.41 -8.30
C LEU A 73 11.29 -4.71 -9.02
N GLU A 74 11.30 -4.74 -10.36
CA GLU A 74 11.71 -5.92 -11.15
C GLU A 74 13.13 -6.35 -10.80
N GLU A 75 14.07 -5.40 -10.80
CA GLU A 75 15.47 -5.70 -10.46
C GLU A 75 15.60 -6.23 -9.03
N TYR A 76 14.90 -5.61 -8.07
CA TYR A 76 15.01 -5.97 -6.66
C TYR A 76 14.35 -7.31 -6.35
N THR A 77 13.16 -7.58 -6.90
CA THR A 77 12.43 -8.80 -6.59
C THR A 77 12.96 -10.02 -7.34
N MET A 78 13.43 -9.84 -8.58
CA MET A 78 13.85 -10.97 -9.44
C MET A 78 15.33 -11.29 -9.36
N ARG A 79 16.19 -10.31 -8.99
CA ARG A 79 17.63 -10.48 -9.09
C ARG A 79 18.38 -10.08 -7.83
N ARG A 80 18.25 -8.82 -7.41
CA ARG A 80 19.21 -8.23 -6.47
C ARG A 80 18.86 -8.52 -5.01
N TYR A 81 17.59 -8.46 -4.67
CA TYR A 81 17.10 -8.61 -3.28
C TYR A 81 15.91 -9.57 -3.19
N PRO A 82 16.05 -10.82 -3.67
CA PRO A 82 14.92 -11.75 -3.84
C PRO A 82 14.32 -12.27 -2.53
N ARG A 83 14.94 -11.98 -1.38
CA ARG A 83 14.42 -12.42 -0.07
C ARG A 83 13.60 -11.35 0.64
N ILE A 84 13.62 -10.10 0.17
CA ILE A 84 12.75 -9.04 0.70
C ILE A 84 11.32 -9.35 0.32
N LYS A 85 10.42 -9.20 1.29
CA LYS A 85 8.97 -9.32 1.11
C LYS A 85 8.37 -7.91 1.08
N TRP A 86 7.92 -7.48 -0.09
CA TRP A 86 7.44 -6.13 -0.32
C TRP A 86 5.94 -6.01 -0.12
N ILE A 87 5.49 -5.08 0.72
CA ILE A 87 4.09 -4.67 0.80
C ILE A 87 3.98 -3.29 0.15
N LEU A 88 3.37 -3.23 -1.02
CA LEU A 88 3.13 -1.97 -1.71
C LEU A 88 1.91 -1.28 -1.12
N ALA A 89 2.13 -0.20 -0.38
CA ALA A 89 1.09 0.51 0.36
C ALA A 89 0.08 1.19 -0.58
N HIS A 90 -1.20 1.24 -0.12
CA HIS A 90 -2.29 1.97 -0.78
C HIS A 90 -2.58 1.51 -2.21
N CYS A 91 -2.84 0.21 -2.40
CA CYS A 91 -2.98 -0.40 -3.73
C CYS A 91 -1.78 -0.03 -4.64
N ALA A 92 -0.54 -0.18 -4.13
CA ALA A 92 0.68 0.28 -4.80
C ALA A 92 0.69 1.80 -5.10
N ARG A 93 0.21 2.60 -4.14
CA ARG A 93 0.03 4.06 -4.23
C ARG A 93 -0.95 4.48 -5.32
N SER A 94 -2.03 3.74 -5.46
CA SER A 94 -3.08 4.02 -6.42
C SER A 94 -4.33 4.56 -5.71
N PHE A 95 -4.28 5.82 -5.29
CA PHE A 95 -5.46 6.52 -4.75
C PHE A 95 -6.53 6.81 -5.81
N THR A 96 -6.21 6.55 -7.08
CA THR A 96 -7.13 6.46 -8.21
C THR A 96 -6.79 5.22 -9.03
N TYR A 97 -7.75 4.72 -9.81
CA TYR A 97 -7.65 3.50 -10.61
C TYR A 97 -6.47 3.47 -11.59
N TRP A 98 -6.05 4.63 -12.08
CA TRP A 98 -5.20 4.76 -13.25
C TRP A 98 -3.83 4.10 -13.10
N ALA A 99 -3.16 4.31 -11.96
CA ALA A 99 -1.81 3.78 -11.76
C ALA A 99 -1.82 2.24 -11.69
N ILE A 100 -2.69 1.67 -10.84
CA ILE A 100 -2.76 0.20 -10.70
C ILE A 100 -3.26 -0.47 -11.98
N GLN A 101 -4.23 0.12 -12.70
CA GLN A 101 -4.71 -0.39 -13.97
C GLN A 101 -3.57 -0.57 -14.98
N LYS A 102 -2.64 0.38 -15.00
CA LYS A 102 -1.50 0.39 -15.93
C LYS A 102 -0.40 -0.58 -15.53
N ALA A 103 -0.18 -0.75 -14.23
CA ALA A 103 0.98 -1.45 -13.70
C ALA A 103 0.72 -2.92 -13.33
N ILE A 104 -0.53 -3.29 -13.01
CA ILE A 104 -0.83 -4.56 -12.36
C ILE A 104 -0.40 -5.78 -13.17
N ASP A 105 -0.47 -5.72 -14.50
CA ASP A 105 -0.06 -6.85 -15.35
C ASP A 105 1.47 -7.10 -15.34
N ARG A 106 2.27 -6.09 -14.94
CA ARG A 106 3.70 -6.27 -14.65
C ARG A 106 3.93 -6.70 -13.20
N LEU A 107 3.30 -6.00 -12.26
CA LEU A 107 3.49 -6.22 -10.82
C LEU A 107 3.12 -7.64 -10.38
N LYS A 108 2.02 -8.20 -10.88
CA LYS A 108 1.58 -9.56 -10.53
C LYS A 108 2.59 -10.66 -10.89
N ASN A 109 3.47 -10.39 -11.85
CA ASN A 109 4.52 -11.32 -12.26
C ASN A 109 5.81 -11.20 -11.41
N MET A 110 5.91 -10.19 -10.55
CA MET A 110 7.06 -10.02 -9.67
C MET A 110 6.88 -10.88 -8.42
N PRO A 111 7.89 -11.68 -8.05
CA PRO A 111 7.84 -12.48 -6.82
C PRO A 111 7.92 -11.56 -5.59
N ASN A 112 7.45 -12.09 -4.45
CA ASN A 112 7.57 -11.44 -3.15
C ASN A 112 6.98 -10.01 -3.06
N ILE A 113 5.93 -9.74 -3.83
CA ILE A 113 5.12 -8.52 -3.72
C ILE A 113 3.76 -8.86 -3.13
N TRP A 114 3.38 -8.10 -2.13
CA TRP A 114 2.05 -8.02 -1.52
C TRP A 114 1.54 -6.59 -1.62
N TYR A 115 0.27 -6.40 -1.36
CA TYR A 115 -0.38 -5.09 -1.41
C TYR A 115 -1.18 -4.87 -0.15
N ASP A 116 -1.12 -3.67 0.42
CA ASP A 116 -2.17 -3.23 1.30
C ASP A 116 -3.13 -2.30 0.56
N ASN A 117 -4.35 -2.24 1.03
CA ASN A 117 -5.41 -1.45 0.41
C ASN A 117 -5.85 -0.27 1.28
N SER A 118 -5.00 0.13 2.23
CA SER A 118 -5.30 1.19 3.19
C SER A 118 -5.53 2.55 2.55
N ALA A 119 -6.41 3.33 3.14
CA ALA A 119 -6.70 4.72 2.79
C ALA A 119 -7.16 4.98 1.34
N VAL A 120 -7.51 3.95 0.58
CA VAL A 120 -8.00 4.08 -0.80
C VAL A 120 -9.52 4.04 -0.82
N SER A 121 -10.16 5.09 -1.33
CA SER A 121 -11.62 5.20 -1.48
C SER A 121 -12.10 5.06 -2.93
N ASP A 122 -11.21 4.84 -3.87
CA ASP A 122 -11.55 4.61 -5.28
C ASP A 122 -11.93 3.14 -5.51
N VAL A 123 -13.19 2.91 -5.88
CA VAL A 123 -13.73 1.58 -6.19
C VAL A 123 -12.93 0.89 -7.31
N MET A 124 -12.55 1.65 -8.35
CA MET A 124 -11.87 1.07 -9.49
C MET A 124 -10.41 0.75 -9.23
N ALA A 125 -9.75 1.44 -8.28
CA ALA A 125 -8.42 1.07 -7.84
C ALA A 125 -8.43 -0.31 -7.15
N HIS A 126 -9.37 -0.53 -6.23
CA HIS A 126 -9.58 -1.85 -5.62
C HIS A 126 -10.01 -2.90 -6.64
N TYR A 127 -10.90 -2.55 -7.58
CA TYR A 127 -11.35 -3.47 -8.61
C TYR A 127 -10.20 -4.03 -9.45
N TRP A 128 -9.30 -3.17 -9.95
CA TRP A 128 -8.17 -3.64 -10.74
C TRP A 128 -7.22 -4.53 -9.94
N LEU A 129 -6.99 -4.21 -8.69
CA LEU A 129 -6.20 -5.05 -7.79
C LEU A 129 -6.89 -6.42 -7.58
N PHE A 130 -8.16 -6.43 -7.15
CA PHE A 130 -8.91 -7.65 -6.87
C PHE A 130 -9.14 -8.55 -8.09
N LYS A 131 -9.26 -7.93 -9.27
CA LYS A 131 -9.52 -8.66 -10.53
C LYS A 131 -8.28 -9.31 -11.11
N LYS A 132 -7.12 -8.72 -10.91
CA LYS A 132 -5.89 -9.09 -11.61
C LYS A 132 -4.85 -9.78 -10.74
N GLU A 133 -4.87 -9.52 -9.44
CA GLU A 133 -3.90 -10.11 -8.50
C GLU A 133 -4.50 -11.32 -7.79
N ASP A 134 -3.63 -12.21 -7.31
CA ASP A 134 -4.01 -13.27 -6.38
C ASP A 134 -4.45 -12.64 -5.05
N HIS A 135 -5.69 -12.94 -4.63
CA HIS A 135 -6.25 -12.42 -3.38
C HIS A 135 -5.37 -12.75 -2.16
N LYS A 136 -4.56 -13.82 -2.20
CA LYS A 136 -3.62 -14.21 -1.14
C LYS A 136 -2.44 -13.25 -0.97
N ARG A 137 -2.23 -12.37 -1.92
CA ARG A 137 -1.19 -11.33 -1.87
C ARG A 137 -1.74 -9.95 -1.46
N ILE A 138 -3.00 -9.88 -1.06
CA ILE A 138 -3.68 -8.63 -0.69
C ILE A 138 -3.96 -8.67 0.81
N LEU A 139 -3.53 -7.61 1.50
CA LEU A 139 -3.68 -7.43 2.94
C LEU A 139 -4.63 -6.28 3.22
N TYR A 140 -5.56 -6.46 4.14
CA TYR A 140 -6.34 -5.35 4.65
C TYR A 140 -5.49 -4.47 5.56
N GLY A 141 -5.55 -3.16 5.35
CA GLY A 141 -4.97 -2.14 6.22
C GLY A 141 -5.87 -0.91 6.29
N SER A 142 -5.77 -0.13 7.35
CA SER A 142 -6.56 1.10 7.54
C SER A 142 -5.73 2.37 7.37
N ASP A 143 -4.40 2.28 7.52
CA ASP A 143 -3.48 3.43 7.67
C ASP A 143 -3.91 4.39 8.79
N ASN A 144 -4.31 3.85 9.91
CA ASN A 144 -4.74 4.48 11.16
C ASN A 144 -5.09 6.00 11.09
N LEU A 145 -4.10 6.87 10.84
CA LEU A 145 -4.32 8.32 10.74
C LEU A 145 -5.26 8.69 9.58
N ALA A 146 -5.14 8.03 8.43
CA ALA A 146 -6.03 8.25 7.31
C ALA A 146 -7.43 7.70 7.56
N ALA A 147 -7.54 6.54 8.23
CA ALA A 147 -8.81 5.93 8.59
C ALA A 147 -9.67 6.82 9.50
N ASN A 148 -9.03 7.57 10.37
CA ASN A 148 -9.69 8.50 11.31
C ASN A 148 -9.92 9.91 10.75
N ALA A 149 -9.50 10.19 9.52
CA ALA A 149 -9.83 11.43 8.85
C ALA A 149 -11.27 11.40 8.33
N PHE A 150 -11.92 12.56 8.32
CA PHE A 150 -13.25 12.67 7.74
C PHE A 150 -13.21 12.74 6.22
N HIS A 151 -14.23 12.19 5.56
CA HIS A 151 -14.47 12.25 4.11
C HIS A 151 -13.30 11.86 3.23
N GLY A 152 -12.82 10.65 3.34
CA GLY A 152 -11.83 10.14 2.43
C GLY A 152 -10.63 11.09 2.29
N ARG A 153 -9.60 10.88 3.08
CA ARG A 153 -8.41 11.74 3.07
C ARG A 153 -7.81 11.93 1.66
N TYR A 154 -7.97 10.93 0.81
CA TYR A 154 -7.46 10.95 -0.56
C TYR A 154 -8.63 10.77 -1.53
N VAL A 155 -9.17 11.90 -1.98
CA VAL A 155 -10.34 11.94 -2.85
C VAL A 155 -9.93 11.75 -4.30
N PRO A 156 -10.43 10.71 -5.00
CA PRO A 156 -10.12 10.49 -6.41
C PRO A 156 -10.86 11.49 -7.30
N LEU A 157 -10.15 12.05 -8.28
CA LEU A 157 -10.68 12.96 -9.30
C LEU A 157 -10.12 12.55 -10.69
N GLY A 158 -10.71 11.55 -11.32
CA GLY A 158 -10.20 10.99 -12.57
C GLY A 158 -8.82 10.34 -12.39
N ARG A 159 -7.79 10.88 -13.03
CA ARG A 159 -6.39 10.40 -12.85
C ARG A 159 -5.66 11.04 -11.70
N PHE A 160 -6.23 12.06 -11.12
CA PHE A 160 -5.69 12.85 -10.04
C PHE A 160 -6.38 12.46 -8.74
N TRP A 161 -5.72 12.66 -7.63
CA TRP A 161 -6.29 12.55 -6.30
C TRP A 161 -5.93 13.81 -5.48
N TYR A 162 -6.81 14.21 -4.63
CA TYR A 162 -6.64 15.37 -3.77
C TYR A 162 -6.60 14.93 -2.31
N GLN A 163 -5.59 15.37 -1.58
CA GLN A 163 -5.55 15.18 -0.12
C GLN A 163 -6.42 16.26 0.52
N MET A 164 -7.54 15.84 1.11
CA MET A 164 -8.44 16.75 1.77
C MET A 164 -8.00 16.99 3.20
N GLU A 165 -7.83 18.25 3.57
CA GLU A 165 -7.65 18.67 4.95
C GLU A 165 -9.03 18.73 5.63
N THR A 166 -9.08 18.26 6.87
CA THR A 166 -10.31 18.29 7.67
C THR A 166 -10.85 19.71 7.71
N PRO A 167 -11.77 20.20 7.74
CA PRO A 167 -12.96 20.95 7.62
C PRO A 167 -13.22 21.62 6.24
N GLU A 168 -12.39 21.46 5.27
CA GLU A 168 -12.59 22.10 3.95
C GLU A 168 -13.85 21.63 3.22
N TYR A 169 -14.22 20.36 3.38
CA TYR A 169 -15.42 19.82 2.75
C TYR A 169 -16.70 20.52 3.23
N ALA A 170 -16.77 20.88 4.51
CA ALA A 170 -17.92 21.56 5.09
C ALA A 170 -18.14 22.96 4.50
N LYS A 171 -17.06 23.59 3.98
CA LYS A 171 -17.10 24.90 3.33
C LYS A 171 -17.49 24.83 1.85
N ARG A 172 -17.35 23.66 1.24
CA ARG A 172 -17.56 23.42 -0.20
C ARG A 172 -18.81 22.59 -0.49
N GLY A 173 -19.53 22.16 0.53
CA GLY A 173 -20.74 21.36 0.38
C GLY A 173 -21.82 22.08 -0.41
N ASN A 174 -22.43 21.38 -1.36
CA ASN A 174 -23.63 21.83 -2.03
C ASN A 174 -24.83 21.66 -1.07
N ILE A 175 -25.75 22.61 -1.07
CA ILE A 175 -26.96 22.56 -0.23
C ILE A 175 -27.84 21.32 -0.47
N HIS A 176 -27.66 20.64 -1.60
CA HIS A 176 -28.38 19.42 -1.97
C HIS A 176 -27.67 18.14 -1.57
N THR A 177 -26.52 18.22 -0.88
CA THR A 177 -25.73 17.06 -0.47
C THR A 177 -25.70 16.92 1.04
N ASP A 178 -25.62 15.68 1.51
CA ASP A 178 -25.40 15.40 2.92
C ASP A 178 -23.92 15.64 3.26
N ALA A 179 -23.66 16.71 3.98
CA ALA A 179 -22.32 17.13 4.39
C ALA A 179 -21.94 16.61 5.79
N ARG A 180 -22.66 15.63 6.35
CA ARG A 180 -22.29 15.05 7.64
C ARG A 180 -20.95 14.34 7.54
N PRO A 181 -20.05 14.52 8.52
CA PRO A 181 -18.74 13.88 8.51
C PRO A 181 -18.85 12.35 8.51
N VAL A 182 -18.09 11.71 7.66
CA VAL A 182 -17.91 10.25 7.63
C VAL A 182 -16.41 9.95 7.77
N LEU A 183 -16.04 9.00 8.63
CA LEU A 183 -14.66 8.58 8.74
C LEU A 183 -14.20 7.89 7.44
N ALA A 184 -13.00 8.20 6.99
CA ALA A 184 -12.44 7.69 5.74
C ALA A 184 -12.41 6.16 5.65
N ILE A 185 -12.33 5.47 6.79
CA ILE A 185 -12.39 4.01 6.83
C ILE A 185 -13.72 3.46 6.29
N TYR A 186 -14.82 4.16 6.50
CA TYR A 186 -16.12 3.71 5.96
C TYR A 186 -16.18 3.88 4.44
N ASP A 187 -15.58 4.95 3.91
CA ASP A 187 -15.47 5.15 2.46
C ASP A 187 -14.57 4.07 1.83
N GLN A 188 -13.46 3.74 2.48
CA GLN A 188 -12.60 2.63 2.06
C GLN A 188 -13.35 1.29 2.05
N LEU A 189 -14.04 0.95 3.15
CA LEU A 189 -14.77 -0.31 3.25
C LEU A 189 -15.91 -0.40 2.23
N LEU A 190 -16.60 0.71 1.97
CA LEU A 190 -17.64 0.78 0.94
C LEU A 190 -17.04 0.58 -0.46
N ALA A 191 -15.91 1.23 -0.76
CA ALA A 191 -15.21 1.05 -2.02
C ALA A 191 -14.75 -0.40 -2.22
N MET A 192 -14.18 -1.02 -1.19
CA MET A 192 -13.77 -2.43 -1.22
C MET A 192 -14.97 -3.36 -1.45
N LYS A 193 -16.10 -3.13 -0.78
CA LYS A 193 -17.33 -3.90 -0.97
C LYS A 193 -17.79 -3.89 -2.42
N HIS A 194 -17.89 -2.71 -3.02
CA HIS A 194 -18.31 -2.58 -4.41
C HIS A 194 -17.28 -3.19 -5.37
N ALA A 195 -16.00 -2.97 -5.14
CA ALA A 195 -14.95 -3.54 -5.96
C ALA A 195 -14.93 -5.08 -5.91
N ALA A 196 -15.15 -5.67 -4.72
CA ALA A 196 -15.23 -7.11 -4.55
C ALA A 196 -16.42 -7.71 -5.33
N GLN A 197 -17.59 -7.07 -5.26
CA GLN A 197 -18.76 -7.46 -6.03
C GLN A 197 -18.49 -7.42 -7.55
N LEU A 198 -17.90 -6.34 -8.04
CA LEU A 198 -17.52 -6.17 -9.46
C LEU A 198 -16.46 -7.18 -9.92
N ALA A 199 -15.49 -7.49 -9.05
CA ALA A 199 -14.44 -8.46 -9.35
C ALA A 199 -14.91 -9.92 -9.26
N GLY A 200 -16.04 -10.16 -8.57
CA GLY A 200 -16.60 -11.49 -8.33
C GLY A 200 -15.88 -12.28 -7.25
N LEU A 201 -15.36 -11.59 -6.21
CA LEU A 201 -14.71 -12.26 -5.07
C LEU A 201 -15.75 -13.01 -4.24
N SER A 202 -15.39 -14.23 -3.80
CA SER A 202 -16.17 -15.00 -2.83
C SER A 202 -16.00 -14.47 -1.40
N ALA A 203 -16.88 -14.91 -0.49
CA ALA A 203 -16.76 -14.60 0.93
C ALA A 203 -15.44 -15.12 1.52
N ASP A 204 -14.99 -16.30 1.10
CA ASP A 204 -13.73 -16.88 1.58
C ASP A 204 -12.52 -16.06 1.12
N GLN A 205 -12.52 -15.59 -0.14
CA GLN A 205 -11.47 -14.71 -0.64
C GLN A 205 -11.44 -13.35 0.10
N LEU A 206 -12.60 -12.83 0.49
CA LEU A 206 -12.68 -11.64 1.33
C LEU A 206 -12.14 -11.90 2.73
N ASN A 207 -12.47 -13.04 3.34
CA ASN A 207 -11.92 -13.44 4.64
C ASN A 207 -10.39 -13.59 4.57
N ASP A 208 -9.86 -14.12 3.47
CA ASP A 208 -8.41 -14.16 3.26
C ASP A 208 -7.81 -12.75 3.29
N ILE A 209 -8.37 -11.81 2.53
CA ILE A 209 -7.88 -10.42 2.47
C ILE A 209 -7.96 -9.72 3.83
N PHE A 210 -9.09 -9.87 4.54
CA PHE A 210 -9.31 -9.17 5.81
C PHE A 210 -8.58 -9.78 7.00
N TYR A 211 -8.28 -11.08 6.96
CA TYR A 211 -7.80 -11.80 8.13
C TYR A 211 -6.68 -12.81 7.84
N HIS A 212 -6.95 -13.85 7.04
CA HIS A 212 -6.04 -14.99 6.95
C HIS A 212 -4.69 -14.65 6.32
N ASN A 213 -4.67 -13.77 5.33
CA ASN A 213 -3.41 -13.41 4.67
C ASN A 213 -2.42 -12.75 5.63
N ALA A 214 -2.89 -11.85 6.49
CA ALA A 214 -2.03 -11.22 7.50
C ALA A 214 -1.56 -12.23 8.55
N GLY A 215 -2.45 -13.11 9.03
CA GLY A 215 -2.10 -14.20 9.93
C GLY A 215 -1.01 -15.10 9.36
N ASN A 216 -1.17 -15.53 8.11
CA ASN A 216 -0.20 -16.37 7.41
C ASN A 216 1.14 -15.64 7.14
N ALA A 217 1.08 -14.35 6.81
CA ALA A 217 2.27 -13.56 6.50
C ALA A 217 3.14 -13.28 7.73
N PHE A 218 2.52 -12.99 8.86
CA PHE A 218 3.21 -12.52 10.06
C PHE A 218 3.27 -13.54 11.20
N GLY A 219 2.75 -14.76 11.00
CA GLY A 219 2.81 -15.83 11.97
C GLY A 219 1.94 -15.58 13.22
N ALA A 220 0.87 -14.79 13.09
CA ALA A 220 -0.12 -14.71 14.14
C ALA A 220 -0.84 -16.06 14.23
N GLU A 221 -0.66 -16.77 15.35
CA GLU A 221 -1.43 -17.99 15.61
C GLU A 221 -2.92 -17.62 15.52
N THR A 222 -3.59 -18.18 14.54
CA THR A 222 -5.04 -18.16 14.49
C THR A 222 -5.52 -19.11 15.58
N SER A 223 -5.66 -18.61 16.80
CA SER A 223 -6.39 -19.34 17.82
C SER A 223 -7.81 -19.53 17.30
N ALA A 224 -8.06 -20.69 16.69
CA ALA A 224 -9.40 -21.14 16.37
C ALA A 224 -10.13 -21.31 17.72
N SER A 225 -11.04 -20.39 18.01
CA SER A 225 -12.03 -20.52 19.08
C SER A 225 -13.31 -21.11 18.50
#